data_d6b861fd37e6985060984cb24d66b7a0
#
_entry.id   d6b861fd37e6985060984cb24d66b7a0
#
_cell.length_a   1.000
_cell.length_b   1.000
_cell.length_c   1.000
_cell.angle_alpha   90.00
_cell.angle_beta   90.00
_cell.angle_gamma   90.00
#
_symmetry.space_group_name_H-M   'P 1'
#
loop_
_entity.id
_entity.type
_entity.pdbx_description
1 polymer ?
#
loop_
_entity_poly.entity_id
_entity_poly.type
_entity_poly.pdbx_seq_one_letter_code
_entity_poly.pdbx_strand_id
1 'polypeptide(L)'
;GREEEVAAALDRLALAGGPARLLTVTGPPGVGKTRLAIALAERALRKFDVPPVFVDLSVVDEAGAVPARIATTVGTPAAALVDVTDLAIHALGRIPTLLVLDNVEHVLDAADHIATLLARCPDLTVLAPSRRPLPPRRAHCFALGPLPEEDALDLLVERATALDPDLADVIAGEDGRALCAAVDGLPLALELA
;
A
#
# COMPACT_ATOMS: atom_id res chain seq x y z
N GLY A 1 2.02 16.01 2.71
CA GLY A 1 3.27 15.41 3.16
C GLY A 1 3.46 14.01 2.61
N ARG A 2 4.63 13.47 2.60
CA ARG A 2 5.05 12.11 2.15
C ARG A 2 5.52 12.01 0.70
N GLU A 3 5.75 13.09 0.03
CA GLU A 3 6.30 13.10 -1.33
C GLU A 3 7.69 12.45 -1.38
N GLU A 4 8.49 12.65 -0.33
CA GLU A 4 9.83 12.04 -0.22
C GLU A 4 9.75 10.54 0.01
N GLU A 5 8.86 10.06 0.89
CA GLU A 5 8.65 8.63 1.12
C GLU A 5 8.07 7.95 -0.12
N VAL A 6 7.15 8.61 -0.84
CA VAL A 6 6.63 8.10 -2.12
C VAL A 6 7.75 7.99 -3.15
N ALA A 7 8.61 9.00 -3.27
CA ALA A 7 9.74 8.96 -4.18
C ALA A 7 10.74 7.85 -3.80
N ALA A 8 11.13 7.80 -2.52
CA ALA A 8 12.09 6.81 -2.02
C ALA A 8 11.58 5.36 -2.11
N ALA A 9 10.28 5.13 -1.88
CA ALA A 9 9.67 3.81 -2.04
C ALA A 9 9.55 3.42 -3.52
N LEU A 10 9.19 4.38 -4.40
CA LEU A 10 9.11 4.16 -5.84
C LEU A 10 10.47 3.74 -6.43
N ASP A 11 11.55 4.41 -6.04
CA ASP A 11 12.91 4.11 -6.53
C ASP A 11 13.41 2.72 -6.11
N ARG A 12 12.79 2.11 -5.08
CA ARG A 12 13.08 0.72 -4.68
C ARG A 12 12.37 -0.31 -5.55
N LEU A 13 11.28 0.05 -6.20
CA LEU A 13 10.50 -0.88 -7.00
C LEU A 13 11.21 -1.22 -8.33
N ALA A 14 11.13 -2.49 -8.73
CA ALA A 14 11.76 -2.99 -9.96
C ALA A 14 11.24 -2.28 -11.22
N LEU A 15 9.99 -1.87 -11.25
CA LEU A 15 9.40 -1.10 -12.35
C LEU A 15 10.09 0.27 -12.58
N ALA A 16 10.78 0.79 -11.57
CA ALA A 16 11.57 2.02 -11.64
C ALA A 16 13.09 1.76 -11.78
N GLY A 17 13.50 0.50 -12.04
CA GLY A 17 14.90 0.09 -12.08
C GLY A 17 15.49 -0.24 -10.70
N GLY A 18 14.69 -0.23 -9.64
CA GLY A 18 15.09 -0.63 -8.30
C GLY A 18 15.20 -2.15 -8.14
N PRO A 19 15.69 -2.63 -6.98
CA PRO A 19 15.95 -4.05 -6.76
C PRO A 19 14.71 -4.87 -6.36
N ALA A 20 13.60 -4.22 -6.02
CA ALA A 20 12.47 -4.86 -5.39
C ALA A 20 11.35 -5.22 -6.37
N ARG A 21 11.17 -6.51 -6.66
CA ARG A 21 9.94 -7.01 -7.28
C ARG A 21 8.82 -7.27 -6.25
N LEU A 22 9.17 -7.33 -4.97
CA LEU A 22 8.24 -7.33 -3.84
C LEU A 22 8.71 -6.29 -2.82
N LEU A 23 7.91 -5.26 -2.63
CA LEU A 23 8.12 -4.24 -1.61
C LEU A 23 7.02 -4.32 -0.56
N THR A 24 7.37 -4.60 0.69
CA THR A 24 6.44 -4.52 1.82
C THR A 24 6.56 -3.16 2.48
N VAL A 25 5.46 -2.42 2.56
CA VAL A 25 5.38 -1.17 3.34
C VAL A 25 4.92 -1.54 4.74
N THR A 26 5.81 -1.39 5.73
CA THR A 26 5.52 -1.75 7.11
C THR A 26 5.35 -0.52 8.00
N GLY A 27 4.58 -0.65 9.08
CA GLY A 27 4.36 0.43 10.05
C GLY A 27 3.13 0.19 10.91
N PRO A 28 2.94 0.99 11.98
CA PRO A 28 1.81 0.84 12.89
C PRO A 28 0.46 1.04 12.17
N PRO A 29 -0.64 0.55 12.78
CA PRO A 29 -1.98 0.87 12.28
C PRO A 29 -2.20 2.39 12.25
N GLY A 30 -2.92 2.86 11.23
CA GLY A 30 -3.23 4.29 11.11
C GLY A 30 -2.10 5.20 10.60
N VAL A 31 -0.89 4.66 10.33
CA VAL A 31 0.26 5.44 9.84
C VAL A 31 0.15 5.87 8.37
N GLY A 32 -0.82 5.36 7.62
CA GLY A 32 -1.05 5.74 6.22
C GLY A 32 -0.43 4.81 5.16
N LYS A 33 -0.15 3.53 5.49
CA LYS A 33 0.41 2.55 4.54
C LYS A 33 -0.38 2.41 3.24
N THR A 34 -1.70 2.27 3.35
CA THR A 34 -2.61 2.16 2.20
C THR A 34 -2.61 3.46 1.37
N ARG A 35 -2.60 4.63 2.01
CA ARG A 35 -2.48 5.92 1.29
C ARG A 35 -1.17 6.04 0.54
N LEU A 36 -0.05 5.64 1.16
CA LEU A 36 1.25 5.59 0.48
C LEU A 36 1.21 4.65 -0.72
N ALA A 37 0.60 3.47 -0.59
CA ALA A 37 0.48 2.50 -1.68
C ALA A 37 -0.36 3.04 -2.85
N ILE A 38 -1.45 3.75 -2.58
CA ILE A 38 -2.27 4.41 -3.59
C ILE A 38 -1.44 5.50 -4.31
N ALA A 39 -0.74 6.37 -3.57
CA ALA A 39 0.10 7.41 -4.15
C ALA A 39 1.24 6.83 -5.01
N LEU A 40 1.85 5.72 -4.57
CA LEU A 40 2.84 4.98 -5.36
C LEU A 40 2.26 4.42 -6.64
N ALA A 41 1.07 3.81 -6.57
CA ALA A 41 0.37 3.23 -7.71
C ALA A 41 0.02 4.30 -8.77
N GLU A 42 -0.50 5.43 -8.34
CA GLU A 42 -0.77 6.57 -9.23
C GLU A 42 0.50 7.14 -9.85
N ARG A 43 1.58 7.23 -9.09
CA ARG A 43 2.86 7.74 -9.59
C ARG A 43 3.52 6.76 -10.56
N ALA A 44 3.39 5.44 -10.30
CA ALA A 44 3.84 4.40 -11.21
C ALA A 44 3.09 4.45 -12.56
N LEU A 45 1.77 4.60 -12.53
CA LEU A 45 0.98 4.76 -13.74
C LEU A 45 1.40 6.00 -14.53
N ARG A 46 1.51 7.17 -13.87
CA ARG A 46 1.87 8.43 -14.55
C ARG A 46 3.30 8.45 -15.11
N LYS A 47 4.26 7.82 -14.41
CA LYS A 47 5.69 7.93 -14.77
C LYS A 47 6.16 6.81 -15.69
N PHE A 48 5.61 5.61 -15.57
CA PHE A 48 6.09 4.40 -16.24
C PHE A 48 5.04 3.71 -17.11
N ASP A 49 3.81 4.24 -17.15
CA ASP A 49 2.67 3.63 -17.84
C ASP A 49 2.38 2.19 -17.38
N VAL A 50 2.68 1.91 -16.09
CA VAL A 50 2.44 0.59 -15.47
C VAL A 50 1.09 0.63 -14.75
N PRO A 51 0.07 -0.10 -15.26
CA PRO A 51 -1.25 -0.11 -14.66
C PRO A 51 -1.22 -0.77 -13.27
N PRO A 52 -1.80 -0.12 -12.24
CA PRO A 52 -1.97 -0.73 -10.94
C PRO A 52 -3.19 -1.64 -10.90
N VAL A 53 -3.06 -2.77 -10.22
CA VAL A 53 -4.16 -3.64 -9.82
C VAL A 53 -4.23 -3.63 -8.31
N PHE A 54 -5.30 -3.07 -7.75
CA PHE A 54 -5.50 -2.98 -6.30
C PHE A 54 -6.39 -4.11 -5.81
N VAL A 55 -5.89 -4.93 -4.90
CA VAL A 55 -6.59 -6.08 -4.32
C VAL A 55 -6.66 -5.91 -2.81
N ASP A 56 -7.86 -5.71 -2.30
CA ASP A 56 -8.14 -5.73 -0.87
C ASP A 56 -8.31 -7.19 -0.40
N LEU A 57 -7.45 -7.62 0.51
CA LEU A 57 -7.45 -8.95 1.12
C LEU A 57 -8.16 -8.99 2.48
N SER A 58 -8.75 -7.89 2.94
CA SER A 58 -9.48 -7.85 4.22
C SER A 58 -10.70 -8.79 4.25
N VAL A 59 -11.23 -9.12 3.08
CA VAL A 59 -12.38 -10.03 2.89
C VAL A 59 -11.97 -11.47 2.59
N VAL A 60 -10.69 -11.79 2.68
CA VAL A 60 -10.14 -13.12 2.40
C VAL A 60 -9.74 -13.77 3.70
N ASP A 61 -10.41 -14.86 4.05
CA ASP A 61 -10.19 -15.57 5.33
C ASP A 61 -9.07 -16.62 5.23
N GLU A 62 -8.81 -17.14 4.02
CA GLU A 62 -7.84 -18.21 3.79
C GLU A 62 -6.83 -17.84 2.69
N ALA A 63 -5.56 -18.18 2.92
CA ALA A 63 -4.47 -17.92 1.97
C ALA A 63 -4.72 -18.55 0.58
N GLY A 64 -5.34 -19.72 0.52
CA GLY A 64 -5.70 -20.40 -0.72
C GLY A 64 -6.68 -19.64 -1.61
N ALA A 65 -7.46 -18.68 -1.04
CA ALA A 65 -8.41 -17.86 -1.79
C ALA A 65 -7.76 -16.61 -2.42
N VAL A 66 -6.53 -16.28 -2.08
CA VAL A 66 -5.84 -15.09 -2.61
C VAL A 66 -5.70 -15.10 -4.13
N PRO A 67 -5.29 -16.19 -4.80
CA PRO A 67 -5.24 -16.23 -6.27
C PRO A 67 -6.60 -16.00 -6.92
N ALA A 68 -7.69 -16.54 -6.34
CA ALA A 68 -9.06 -16.34 -6.82
C ALA A 68 -9.49 -14.88 -6.69
N ARG A 69 -9.14 -14.23 -5.55
CA ARG A 69 -9.41 -12.82 -5.34
C ARG A 69 -8.69 -11.94 -6.37
N ILE A 70 -7.41 -12.24 -6.64
CA ILE A 70 -6.63 -11.55 -7.67
C ILE A 70 -7.29 -11.74 -9.05
N ALA A 71 -7.57 -12.99 -9.46
CA ALA A 71 -8.19 -13.29 -10.74
C ALA A 71 -9.52 -12.56 -10.94
N THR A 72 -10.37 -12.53 -9.91
CA THR A 72 -11.64 -11.81 -9.93
C THR A 72 -11.43 -10.30 -10.10
N THR A 73 -10.45 -9.72 -9.39
CA THR A 73 -10.16 -8.28 -9.45
C THR A 73 -9.69 -7.85 -10.84
N VAL A 74 -8.92 -8.70 -11.52
CA VAL A 74 -8.45 -8.43 -12.92
C VAL A 74 -9.50 -8.79 -13.99
N GLY A 75 -10.74 -9.11 -13.56
CA GLY A 75 -11.85 -9.38 -14.47
C GLY A 75 -11.81 -10.75 -15.15
N THR A 76 -11.05 -11.70 -14.62
CA THR A 76 -10.99 -13.07 -15.13
C THR A 76 -11.91 -13.96 -14.28
N PRO A 77 -13.11 -14.32 -14.77
CA PRO A 77 -14.02 -15.18 -14.00
C PRO A 77 -13.41 -16.56 -13.80
N ALA A 78 -13.59 -17.13 -12.60
CA ALA A 78 -13.19 -18.51 -12.34
C ALA A 78 -13.94 -19.47 -13.26
N ALA A 79 -13.26 -20.06 -14.21
CA ALA A 79 -13.80 -21.15 -15.01
C ALA A 79 -13.66 -22.46 -14.23
N ALA A 80 -14.72 -23.23 -14.13
CA ALA A 80 -14.83 -24.40 -13.26
C ALA A 80 -13.79 -25.52 -13.47
N LEU A 81 -12.92 -25.42 -14.47
CA LEU A 81 -11.92 -26.42 -14.86
C LEU A 81 -10.48 -25.87 -14.93
N VAL A 82 -10.23 -24.62 -14.54
CA VAL A 82 -8.90 -24.00 -14.61
C VAL A 82 -8.44 -23.63 -13.22
N ASP A 83 -7.18 -23.91 -12.90
CA ASP A 83 -6.58 -23.47 -11.64
C ASP A 83 -6.62 -21.95 -11.54
N VAL A 84 -7.17 -21.45 -10.45
CA VAL A 84 -7.32 -20.01 -10.19
C VAL A 84 -5.98 -19.28 -10.15
N THR A 85 -4.90 -19.98 -9.78
CA THR A 85 -3.55 -19.45 -9.82
C THR A 85 -3.10 -19.24 -11.27
N ASP A 86 -3.39 -20.19 -12.16
CA ASP A 86 -3.07 -20.04 -13.58
C ASP A 86 -3.87 -18.92 -14.24
N LEU A 87 -5.12 -18.70 -13.82
CA LEU A 87 -5.92 -17.56 -14.28
C LEU A 87 -5.30 -16.23 -13.86
N ALA A 88 -4.90 -16.11 -12.59
CA ALA A 88 -4.23 -14.89 -12.08
C ALA A 88 -2.90 -14.65 -12.83
N ILE A 89 -2.09 -15.69 -13.05
CA ILE A 89 -0.83 -15.63 -13.80
C ILE A 89 -1.09 -15.18 -15.24
N HIS A 90 -2.07 -15.78 -15.91
CA HIS A 90 -2.40 -15.41 -17.29
C HIS A 90 -2.80 -13.94 -17.42
N ALA A 91 -3.58 -13.43 -16.48
CA ALA A 91 -4.03 -12.05 -16.48
C ALA A 91 -2.91 -11.06 -16.17
N LEU A 92 -2.09 -11.35 -15.15
CA LEU A 92 -1.00 -10.47 -14.69
C LEU A 92 0.26 -10.55 -15.54
N GLY A 93 0.47 -11.64 -16.26
CA GLY A 93 1.66 -11.88 -17.08
C GLY A 93 1.62 -11.26 -18.48
N ARG A 94 0.54 -10.56 -18.86
CA ARG A 94 0.36 -10.03 -20.22
C ARG A 94 1.06 -8.69 -20.47
N ILE A 95 1.18 -7.89 -19.44
CA ILE A 95 1.79 -6.55 -19.48
C ILE A 95 2.49 -6.29 -18.14
N PRO A 96 3.49 -5.39 -18.10
CA PRO A 96 4.04 -4.92 -16.85
C PRO A 96 2.92 -4.43 -15.93
N THR A 97 2.87 -4.92 -14.70
CA THR A 97 1.78 -4.65 -13.76
C THR A 97 2.31 -4.38 -12.37
N LEU A 98 1.75 -3.38 -11.69
CA LEU A 98 1.94 -3.15 -10.26
C LEU A 98 0.75 -3.73 -9.49
N LEU A 99 0.95 -4.88 -8.85
CA LEU A 99 -0.06 -5.50 -7.98
C LEU A 99 0.07 -4.94 -6.56
N VAL A 100 -0.96 -4.27 -6.09
CA VAL A 100 -1.08 -3.78 -4.71
C VAL A 100 -1.96 -4.74 -3.92
N LEU A 101 -1.37 -5.40 -2.91
CA LEU A 101 -2.06 -6.33 -2.01
C LEU A 101 -2.24 -5.68 -0.65
N ASP A 102 -3.40 -5.08 -0.41
CA ASP A 102 -3.68 -4.45 0.88
C ASP A 102 -4.20 -5.45 1.92
N ASN A 103 -3.91 -5.19 3.19
CA ASN A 103 -4.31 -6.05 4.33
C ASN A 103 -3.76 -7.48 4.27
N VAL A 104 -2.59 -7.68 3.67
CA VAL A 104 -1.97 -9.02 3.50
C VAL A 104 -1.62 -9.71 4.82
N GLU A 105 -1.56 -8.98 5.93
CA GLU A 105 -1.32 -9.53 7.27
C GLU A 105 -2.38 -10.52 7.75
N HIS A 106 -3.55 -10.51 7.16
CA HIS A 106 -4.61 -11.49 7.48
C HIS A 106 -4.36 -12.86 6.87
N VAL A 107 -3.53 -12.91 5.81
CA VAL A 107 -3.27 -14.11 5.01
C VAL A 107 -1.77 -14.30 4.78
N LEU A 108 -0.96 -14.23 5.85
CA LEU A 108 0.51 -14.34 5.76
C LEU A 108 1.00 -15.62 5.07
N ASP A 109 0.22 -16.71 5.17
CA ASP A 109 0.49 -17.97 4.47
C ASP A 109 0.32 -17.87 2.95
N ALA A 110 -0.21 -16.74 2.44
CA ALA A 110 -0.25 -16.46 1.01
C ALA A 110 1.12 -16.12 0.39
N ALA A 111 2.18 -16.03 1.18
CA ALA A 111 3.54 -15.74 0.70
C ALA A 111 3.99 -16.69 -0.42
N ASP A 112 3.61 -17.97 -0.36
CA ASP A 112 3.94 -18.97 -1.39
C ASP A 112 3.19 -18.70 -2.69
N HIS A 113 1.94 -18.24 -2.64
CA HIS A 113 1.19 -17.82 -3.81
C HIS A 113 1.79 -16.57 -4.45
N ILE A 114 2.20 -15.58 -3.65
CA ILE A 114 2.89 -14.38 -4.12
C ILE A 114 4.22 -14.74 -4.78
N ALA A 115 4.99 -15.65 -4.16
CA ALA A 115 6.24 -16.14 -4.73
C ALA A 115 6.03 -16.86 -6.08
N THR A 116 4.96 -17.65 -6.21
CA THR A 116 4.57 -18.32 -7.45
C THR A 116 4.21 -17.31 -8.54
N LEU A 117 3.41 -16.28 -8.23
CA LEU A 117 3.08 -15.21 -9.17
C LEU A 117 4.33 -14.49 -9.66
N LEU A 118 5.23 -14.10 -8.73
CA LEU A 118 6.51 -13.45 -9.07
C LEU A 118 7.44 -14.34 -9.92
N ALA A 119 7.44 -15.65 -9.69
CA ALA A 119 8.25 -16.58 -10.48
C ALA A 119 7.74 -16.74 -11.91
N ARG A 120 6.41 -16.71 -12.10
CA ARG A 120 5.76 -16.97 -13.39
C ARG A 120 5.41 -15.71 -14.19
N CYS A 121 5.40 -14.53 -13.56
CA CYS A 121 5.15 -13.23 -14.20
C CYS A 121 6.41 -12.36 -14.06
N PRO A 122 7.36 -12.38 -15.01
CA PRO A 122 8.64 -11.67 -14.89
C PRO A 122 8.49 -10.14 -14.74
N ASP A 123 7.48 -9.55 -15.38
CA ASP A 123 7.22 -8.11 -15.39
C ASP A 123 6.25 -7.65 -14.27
N LEU A 124 5.89 -8.57 -13.36
CA LEU A 124 5.07 -8.27 -12.21
C LEU A 124 5.91 -7.66 -11.09
N THR A 125 5.45 -6.54 -10.55
CA THR A 125 5.93 -5.93 -9.31
C THR A 125 4.81 -5.95 -8.28
N VAL A 126 5.12 -6.33 -7.04
CA VAL A 126 4.15 -6.42 -5.95
C VAL A 126 4.48 -5.39 -4.87
N LEU A 127 3.48 -4.63 -4.47
CA LEU A 127 3.50 -3.70 -3.34
C LEU A 127 2.52 -4.21 -2.28
N ALA A 128 3.00 -4.44 -1.07
CA ALA A 128 2.22 -5.04 -0.01
C ALA A 128 2.24 -4.18 1.27
N PRO A 129 1.28 -3.26 1.46
CA PRO A 129 1.06 -2.65 2.76
C PRO A 129 0.73 -3.71 3.81
N SER A 130 1.48 -3.73 4.93
CA SER A 130 1.30 -4.74 5.97
C SER A 130 1.77 -4.21 7.33
N ARG A 131 1.25 -4.79 8.42
CA ARG A 131 1.76 -4.52 9.77
C ARG A 131 3.07 -5.26 10.05
N ARG A 132 3.35 -6.33 9.30
CA ARG A 132 4.53 -7.19 9.44
C ARG A 132 5.19 -7.42 8.10
N PRO A 133 6.52 -7.59 8.05
CA PRO A 133 7.19 -8.00 6.83
C PRO A 133 6.64 -9.31 6.31
N LEU A 134 6.46 -9.40 4.99
CA LEU A 134 6.12 -10.66 4.34
C LEU A 134 7.36 -11.55 4.23
N PRO A 135 7.27 -12.86 4.53
CA PRO A 135 8.24 -13.81 4.02
C PRO A 135 8.06 -13.93 2.49
N PRO A 136 9.08 -14.24 1.69
CA PRO A 136 10.39 -14.76 2.03
C PRO A 136 11.46 -13.68 2.20
N ARG A 137 12.66 -14.06 2.65
CA ARG A 137 13.82 -13.18 2.94
C ARG A 137 14.29 -12.27 1.79
N ARG A 138 13.65 -12.31 0.63
CA ARG A 138 13.91 -11.45 -0.54
C ARG A 138 12.91 -10.29 -0.67
N ALA A 139 11.93 -10.18 0.23
CA ALA A 139 11.05 -9.02 0.26
C ALA A 139 11.83 -7.81 0.79
N HIS A 140 11.87 -6.76 0.00
CA HIS A 140 12.37 -5.49 0.47
C HIS A 140 11.31 -4.85 1.37
N CYS A 141 11.75 -4.30 2.50
CA CYS A 141 10.87 -3.60 3.42
C CYS A 141 11.10 -2.10 3.37
N PHE A 142 10.01 -1.36 3.36
CA PHE A 142 9.98 0.09 3.54
C PHE A 142 9.24 0.39 4.83
N ALA A 143 9.96 0.83 5.86
CA ALA A 143 9.35 1.22 7.12
C ALA A 143 8.75 2.61 7.00
N LEU A 144 7.45 2.74 7.25
CA LEU A 144 6.72 3.98 7.27
C LEU A 144 6.49 4.40 8.73
N GLY A 145 7.08 5.54 9.10
CA GLY A 145 6.91 6.17 10.40
C GLY A 145 5.70 7.11 10.49
N PRO A 146 5.40 7.66 11.67
CA PRO A 146 4.48 8.77 11.83
C PRO A 146 4.81 9.95 10.93
N LEU A 147 3.88 10.90 10.81
CA LEU A 147 4.16 12.15 10.11
C LEU A 147 5.20 12.97 10.89
N PRO A 148 6.13 13.67 10.20
CA PRO A 148 6.87 14.76 10.79
C PRO A 148 5.94 15.80 11.42
N GLU A 149 6.40 16.53 12.43
CA GLU A 149 5.57 17.47 13.19
C GLU A 149 4.86 18.50 12.29
N GLU A 150 5.57 19.04 11.31
CA GLU A 150 5.01 20.02 10.36
C GLU A 150 3.91 19.42 9.50
N ASP A 151 4.15 18.23 8.91
CA ASP A 151 3.15 17.52 8.10
C ASP A 151 1.93 17.07 8.94
N ALA A 152 2.15 16.71 10.20
CA ALA A 152 1.09 16.35 11.13
C ALA A 152 0.20 17.56 11.46
N LEU A 153 0.83 18.72 11.70
CA LEU A 153 0.12 19.97 11.94
C LEU A 153 -0.65 20.41 10.70
N ASP A 154 -0.05 20.35 9.53
CA ASP A 154 -0.70 20.68 8.26
C ASP A 154 -1.96 19.82 8.03
N LEU A 155 -1.85 18.49 8.28
CA LEU A 155 -2.99 17.59 8.18
C LEU A 155 -4.10 17.96 9.18
N LEU A 156 -3.73 18.28 10.43
CA LEU A 156 -4.69 18.64 11.47
C LEU A 156 -5.41 19.96 11.13
N VAL A 157 -4.67 20.97 10.66
CA VAL A 157 -5.23 22.25 10.22
C VAL A 157 -6.16 22.05 9.02
N GLU A 158 -5.76 21.25 8.02
CA GLU A 158 -6.60 20.92 6.86
C GLU A 158 -7.94 20.30 7.29
N ARG A 159 -7.90 19.35 8.24
CA ARG A 159 -9.10 18.66 8.73
C ARG A 159 -9.99 19.57 9.58
N ALA A 160 -9.38 20.34 10.49
CA ALA A 160 -10.10 21.30 11.30
C ALA A 160 -10.80 22.38 10.45
N THR A 161 -10.08 22.93 9.46
CA THR A 161 -10.62 23.93 8.53
C THR A 161 -11.78 23.38 7.67
N ALA A 162 -11.73 22.09 7.32
CA ALA A 162 -12.81 21.45 6.58
C ALA A 162 -14.08 21.26 7.43
N LEU A 163 -13.94 21.21 8.77
CA LEU A 163 -15.06 21.13 9.70
C LEU A 163 -15.58 22.55 10.05
N ASP A 164 -14.66 23.45 10.40
CA ASP A 164 -14.96 24.83 10.74
C ASP A 164 -13.75 25.73 10.37
N PRO A 165 -13.90 26.64 9.42
CA PRO A 165 -12.83 27.55 9.00
C PRO A 165 -12.25 28.40 10.13
N ASP A 166 -13.03 28.72 11.19
CA ASP A 166 -12.59 29.54 12.31
C ASP A 166 -11.61 28.79 13.24
N LEU A 167 -11.52 27.47 13.13
CA LEU A 167 -10.58 26.65 13.88
C LEU A 167 -9.15 26.72 13.35
N ALA A 168 -8.95 27.14 12.12
CA ALA A 168 -7.64 27.12 11.46
C ALA A 168 -6.55 27.84 12.28
N ASP A 169 -6.83 29.08 12.73
CA ASP A 169 -5.89 29.91 13.48
C ASP A 169 -5.61 29.35 14.89
N VAL A 170 -6.61 28.73 15.51
CA VAL A 170 -6.48 28.12 16.86
C VAL A 170 -5.59 26.87 16.77
N ILE A 171 -5.83 26.02 15.77
CA ILE A 171 -5.12 24.73 15.59
C ILE A 171 -3.71 24.93 15.02
N ALA A 172 -3.45 25.99 14.27
CA ALA A 172 -2.11 26.27 13.75
C ALA A 172 -1.08 26.64 14.84
N GLY A 173 -1.54 26.90 16.07
CA GLY A 173 -0.73 27.32 17.20
C GLY A 173 -0.10 26.19 18.04
N GLU A 174 0.22 26.54 19.29
CA GLU A 174 0.87 25.63 20.24
C GLU A 174 -0.04 24.45 20.63
N ASP A 175 -1.34 24.70 20.73
CA ASP A 175 -2.33 23.67 21.09
C ASP A 175 -2.41 22.57 20.02
N GLY A 176 -2.36 22.94 18.73
CA GLY A 176 -2.33 21.98 17.64
C GLY A 176 -1.04 21.14 17.63
N ARG A 177 0.11 21.76 17.92
CA ARG A 177 1.38 21.01 18.07
C ARG A 177 1.34 20.05 19.25
N ALA A 178 0.78 20.48 20.37
CA ALA A 178 0.59 19.64 21.54
C ALA A 178 -0.33 18.43 21.23
N LEU A 179 -1.40 18.66 20.48
CA LEU A 179 -2.29 17.58 20.03
C LEU A 179 -1.58 16.60 19.08
N CYS A 180 -0.83 17.12 18.09
CA CYS A 180 -0.03 16.28 17.19
C CYS A 180 0.95 15.39 17.97
N ALA A 181 1.64 15.96 18.97
CA ALA A 181 2.55 15.22 19.83
C ALA A 181 1.82 14.16 20.68
N ALA A 182 0.64 14.51 21.24
CA ALA A 182 -0.15 13.58 22.06
C ALA A 182 -0.64 12.34 21.31
N VAL A 183 -0.81 12.43 19.98
CA VAL A 183 -1.21 11.31 19.12
C VAL A 183 -0.04 10.76 18.30
N ASP A 184 1.20 11.04 18.71
CA ASP A 184 2.43 10.56 18.07
C ASP A 184 2.51 10.85 16.55
N GLY A 185 1.85 11.89 16.05
CA GLY A 185 1.81 12.23 14.62
C GLY A 185 1.16 11.16 13.74
N LEU A 186 0.32 10.29 14.29
CA LEU A 186 -0.38 9.24 13.54
C LEU A 186 -1.54 9.84 12.73
N PRO A 187 -1.53 9.73 11.37
CA PRO A 187 -2.54 10.36 10.53
C PRO A 187 -3.98 10.00 10.90
N LEU A 188 -4.26 8.73 11.16
CA LEU A 188 -5.61 8.30 11.54
C LEU A 188 -6.07 8.91 12.88
N ALA A 189 -5.17 9.05 13.83
CA ALA A 189 -5.51 9.67 15.11
C ALA A 189 -5.77 11.17 14.96
N LEU A 190 -5.00 11.86 14.10
CA LEU A 190 -5.23 13.26 13.75
C LEU A 190 -6.55 13.49 12.99
N GLU A 191 -6.98 12.54 12.17
CA GLU A 191 -8.28 12.61 11.46
C GLU A 191 -9.49 12.38 12.39
N LEU A 192 -9.27 11.80 13.57
CA LEU A 192 -10.32 11.49 14.56
C LEU A 192 -10.34 12.47 15.74
N ALA A 193 -9.32 13.33 15.86
CA ALA A 193 -9.20 14.32 16.93
C ALA A 193 -10.02 15.57 16.64
#